data_52123a95ea2986dee24065a653a13ec7
#
_entry.id   52123a95ea2986dee24065a653a13ec7
#
_cell.length_a   1.000
_cell.length_b   1.000
_cell.length_c   1.000
_cell.angle_alpha   90.00
_cell.angle_beta   90.00
_cell.angle_gamma   90.00
#
_symmetry.space_group_name_H-M   'P 1'
#
loop_
_entity.id
_entity.type
_entity.pdbx_description
1 polymer ?
#
loop_
_entity_poly.entity_id
_entity_poly.type
_entity_poly.pdbx_seq_one_letter_code
_entity_poly.pdbx_strand_id
1 'polypeptide(L)'
;FEGRTDEVLGGLKRQMQKASSEQRYEQAAIYRDAVNTVEKFRDRQQKMATTKLGDRDAFGVRLGAAGAVVQVFQVRRGRVIERIELVGEEIDKEGEDGVLLQAAVQQFYSVRDVPSEIHVPVELSDQEATERWLSSRAGRRVRLLTPKRGEKRALLDLASRNASLAYDSRFGEDALIRHSAVAQLQQELGLGVLPRRIECFDISTIQGSDTVGAMVVCEDGQLQRSQYRKY
;
A
#
# COMPACT_ATOMS: atom_id res chain seq x y z
N PHE A 1 -2.18 0.91 -17.67
CA PHE A 1 -3.35 0.59 -16.82
C PHE A 1 -4.67 1.20 -17.34
N GLU A 2 -4.65 2.39 -17.99
CA GLU A 2 -5.87 3.04 -18.50
C GLU A 2 -6.58 2.22 -19.59
N GLY A 3 -5.86 1.69 -20.57
CA GLY A 3 -6.45 0.85 -21.61
C GLY A 3 -7.21 -0.36 -21.11
N ARG A 4 -6.73 -0.98 -20.02
CA ARG A 4 -7.40 -2.14 -19.39
C ARG A 4 -8.68 -1.75 -18.64
N THR A 5 -8.75 -0.55 -18.06
CA THR A 5 -9.95 -0.10 -17.35
C THR A 5 -11.07 0.23 -18.31
N ASP A 6 -10.76 0.83 -19.46
CA ASP A 6 -11.75 1.13 -20.51
C ASP A 6 -12.23 -0.14 -21.20
N GLU A 7 -11.38 -1.12 -21.41
CA GLU A 7 -11.78 -2.47 -21.89
C GLU A 7 -12.74 -3.16 -20.92
N VAL A 8 -12.44 -3.14 -19.63
CA VAL A 8 -13.28 -3.73 -18.58
C VAL A 8 -14.64 -3.03 -18.51
N LEU A 9 -14.64 -1.68 -18.53
CA LEU A 9 -15.88 -0.89 -18.56
C LEU A 9 -16.72 -1.20 -19.80
N GLY A 10 -16.08 -1.27 -20.97
CA GLY A 10 -16.75 -1.63 -22.22
C GLY A 10 -17.33 -3.05 -22.18
N GLY A 11 -16.61 -3.99 -21.58
CA GLY A 11 -17.08 -5.35 -21.36
C GLY A 11 -18.32 -5.43 -20.45
N LEU A 12 -18.24 -4.79 -19.28
CA LEU A 12 -19.33 -4.74 -18.31
C LEU A 12 -20.59 -4.06 -18.87
N LYS A 13 -20.43 -2.95 -19.60
CA LYS A 13 -21.57 -2.26 -20.24
C LYS A 13 -22.26 -3.14 -21.30
N ARG A 14 -21.50 -3.87 -22.12
CA ARG A 14 -22.06 -4.83 -23.08
C ARG A 14 -22.81 -5.96 -22.40
N GLN A 15 -22.27 -6.52 -21.33
CA GLN A 15 -22.93 -7.58 -20.55
C GLN A 15 -24.20 -7.08 -19.87
N MET A 16 -24.21 -5.86 -19.34
CA MET A 16 -25.37 -5.20 -18.78
C MET A 16 -26.49 -5.05 -19.83
N GLN A 17 -26.14 -4.55 -21.02
CA GLN A 17 -27.12 -4.39 -22.11
C GLN A 17 -27.68 -5.72 -22.59
N LYS A 18 -26.83 -6.74 -22.74
CA LYS A 18 -27.26 -8.09 -23.11
C LYS A 18 -28.21 -8.69 -22.08
N ALA A 19 -27.86 -8.63 -20.79
CA ALA A 19 -28.72 -9.12 -19.71
C ALA A 19 -30.08 -8.39 -19.68
N SER A 20 -30.07 -7.07 -19.93
CA SER A 20 -31.31 -6.27 -20.01
C SER A 20 -32.17 -6.65 -21.21
N SER A 21 -31.60 -6.86 -22.39
CA SER A 21 -32.36 -7.28 -23.60
C SER A 21 -32.93 -8.69 -23.47
N GLU A 22 -32.29 -9.55 -22.69
CA GLU A 22 -32.77 -10.91 -22.37
C GLU A 22 -33.68 -10.94 -21.13
N GLN A 23 -34.16 -9.77 -20.66
CA GLN A 23 -35.03 -9.57 -19.49
C GLN A 23 -34.47 -10.15 -18.17
N ARG A 24 -33.18 -10.37 -18.09
CA ARG A 24 -32.49 -10.83 -16.88
C ARG A 24 -32.09 -9.63 -16.00
N TYR A 25 -33.10 -8.98 -15.44
CA TYR A 25 -32.93 -7.68 -14.76
C TYR A 25 -32.03 -7.72 -13.52
N GLU A 26 -32.04 -8.84 -12.78
CA GLU A 26 -31.13 -8.99 -11.62
C GLU A 26 -29.65 -9.02 -12.04
N GLN A 27 -29.33 -9.74 -13.12
CA GLN A 27 -27.99 -9.76 -13.68
C GLN A 27 -27.59 -8.39 -14.27
N ALA A 28 -28.53 -7.72 -14.93
CA ALA A 28 -28.28 -6.36 -15.43
C ALA A 28 -27.99 -5.38 -14.28
N ALA A 29 -28.68 -5.52 -13.14
CA ALA A 29 -28.40 -4.70 -11.95
C ALA A 29 -27.00 -4.95 -11.36
N ILE A 30 -26.56 -6.20 -11.28
CA ILE A 30 -25.21 -6.57 -10.84
C ILE A 30 -24.14 -5.93 -11.73
N TYR A 31 -24.30 -6.00 -13.06
CA TYR A 31 -23.36 -5.37 -13.99
C TYR A 31 -23.40 -3.84 -13.91
N ARG A 32 -24.58 -3.22 -13.71
CA ARG A 32 -24.70 -1.78 -13.47
C ARG A 32 -23.92 -1.34 -12.23
N ASP A 33 -24.05 -2.08 -11.14
CA ASP A 33 -23.38 -1.76 -9.88
C ASP A 33 -21.84 -1.95 -9.98
N ALA A 34 -21.40 -2.95 -10.76
CA ALA A 34 -20.00 -3.13 -11.11
C ALA A 34 -19.48 -1.97 -11.97
N VAL A 35 -20.23 -1.51 -13.00
CA VAL A 35 -19.90 -0.34 -13.81
C VAL A 35 -19.75 0.91 -12.93
N ASN A 36 -20.75 1.17 -12.07
CA ASN A 36 -20.73 2.31 -11.15
C ASN A 36 -19.52 2.28 -10.20
N THR A 37 -19.13 1.09 -9.74
CA THR A 37 -17.96 0.91 -8.87
C THR A 37 -16.67 1.24 -9.61
N VAL A 38 -16.49 0.72 -10.82
CA VAL A 38 -15.31 0.97 -11.64
C VAL A 38 -15.24 2.45 -12.07
N GLU A 39 -16.37 3.07 -12.44
CA GLU A 39 -16.45 4.51 -12.75
C GLU A 39 -16.08 5.37 -11.55
N LYS A 40 -16.59 5.09 -10.35
CA LYS A 40 -16.20 5.78 -9.11
C LYS A 40 -14.70 5.63 -8.81
N PHE A 41 -14.12 4.47 -9.07
CA PHE A 41 -12.67 4.25 -8.95
C PHE A 41 -11.90 5.10 -9.97
N ARG A 42 -12.32 5.12 -11.22
CA ARG A 42 -11.72 5.94 -12.28
C ARG A 42 -11.81 7.43 -11.95
N ASP A 43 -12.97 7.91 -11.54
CA ASP A 43 -13.18 9.33 -11.17
C ASP A 43 -12.35 9.74 -9.95
N ARG A 44 -12.15 8.86 -8.97
CA ARG A 44 -11.22 9.09 -7.87
C ARG A 44 -9.76 9.16 -8.34
N GLN A 45 -9.36 8.29 -9.26
CA GLN A 45 -8.03 8.36 -9.86
C GLN A 45 -7.86 9.60 -10.75
N GLN A 46 -8.86 9.98 -11.54
CA GLN A 46 -8.82 11.20 -12.35
C GLN A 46 -8.84 12.48 -11.51
N LYS A 47 -9.60 12.53 -10.42
CA LYS A 47 -9.55 13.67 -9.47
C LYS A 47 -8.19 13.79 -8.79
N MET A 48 -7.48 12.69 -8.59
CA MET A 48 -6.08 12.70 -8.12
C MET A 48 -5.08 13.03 -9.23
N ALA A 49 -5.46 12.90 -10.50
CA ALA A 49 -4.64 13.18 -11.68
C ALA A 49 -4.82 14.61 -12.19
N THR A 50 -4.78 15.61 -11.28
CA THR A 50 -4.82 17.00 -11.72
C THR A 50 -3.51 17.33 -12.41
N THR A 51 -3.54 17.46 -13.71
CA THR A 51 -2.41 17.71 -14.63
C THR A 51 -1.60 18.98 -14.28
N LYS A 52 -2.12 19.83 -13.38
CA LYS A 52 -1.46 21.02 -12.83
C LYS A 52 -0.43 20.74 -11.72
N LEU A 53 -0.44 19.54 -11.21
CA LEU A 53 0.47 19.13 -10.14
C LEU A 53 1.67 18.43 -10.77
N GLY A 54 2.81 19.13 -10.92
CA GLY A 54 4.08 18.55 -11.41
C GLY A 54 4.56 17.33 -10.62
N ASP A 55 5.76 16.87 -10.92
CA ASP A 55 6.39 15.73 -10.24
C ASP A 55 6.66 16.05 -8.76
N ARG A 56 6.17 15.18 -7.88
CA ARG A 56 6.29 15.31 -6.42
C ARG A 56 6.22 13.96 -5.73
N ASP A 57 6.69 13.89 -4.51
CA ASP A 57 6.51 12.76 -3.64
C ASP A 57 5.86 13.23 -2.33
N ALA A 58 5.00 12.41 -1.74
CA ALA A 58 4.36 12.70 -0.45
C ALA A 58 4.71 11.60 0.54
N PHE A 59 5.26 12.00 1.68
CA PHE A 59 5.64 11.12 2.78
C PHE A 59 4.57 11.19 3.88
N GLY A 60 3.96 10.05 4.18
CA GLY A 60 3.14 9.88 5.36
C GLY A 60 3.94 9.10 6.40
N VAL A 61 3.82 9.45 7.67
CA VAL A 61 4.53 8.78 8.77
C VAL A 61 3.56 8.37 9.87
N ARG A 62 3.83 7.23 10.47
CA ARG A 62 3.24 6.78 11.72
C ARG A 62 4.35 6.23 12.60
N LEU A 63 4.64 6.94 13.68
CA LEU A 63 5.52 6.51 14.76
C LEU A 63 4.68 5.94 15.92
N GLY A 64 5.15 4.90 16.54
CA GLY A 64 4.51 4.30 17.71
C GLY A 64 5.50 3.48 18.53
N ALA A 65 5.01 2.88 19.63
CA ALA A 65 5.86 2.19 20.62
C ALA A 65 6.66 1.00 20.06
N ALA A 66 6.17 0.38 18.97
CA ALA A 66 6.78 -0.83 18.40
C ALA A 66 7.65 -0.55 17.15
N GLY A 67 7.67 0.71 16.65
CA GLY A 67 8.43 1.07 15.47
C GLY A 67 7.80 2.22 14.71
N ALA A 68 8.20 2.39 13.46
CA ALA A 68 7.63 3.38 12.57
C ALA A 68 7.34 2.81 11.18
N VAL A 69 6.33 3.39 10.53
CA VAL A 69 6.03 3.16 9.13
C VAL A 69 6.00 4.49 8.39
N VAL A 70 6.74 4.57 7.29
CA VAL A 70 6.69 5.69 6.37
C VAL A 70 6.13 5.19 5.03
N GLN A 71 5.06 5.83 4.56
CA GLN A 71 4.49 5.59 3.23
C GLN A 71 4.89 6.71 2.28
N VAL A 72 5.51 6.35 1.17
CA VAL A 72 5.91 7.30 0.13
C VAL A 72 5.03 7.11 -1.10
N PHE A 73 4.33 8.17 -1.49
CA PHE A 73 3.54 8.20 -2.72
C PHE A 73 4.31 9.00 -3.76
N GLN A 74 4.77 8.33 -4.81
CA GLN A 74 5.42 8.99 -5.93
C GLN A 74 4.38 9.45 -6.95
N VAL A 75 4.34 10.75 -7.19
CA VAL A 75 3.44 11.37 -8.17
C VAL A 75 4.25 11.89 -9.34
N ARG A 76 3.94 11.42 -10.54
CA ARG A 76 4.54 11.89 -11.79
C ARG A 76 3.42 12.28 -12.74
N ARG A 77 3.54 13.48 -13.32
CA ARG A 77 2.52 14.05 -14.21
C ARG A 77 1.11 14.03 -13.60
N GLY A 78 1.03 14.32 -12.28
CA GLY A 78 -0.23 14.36 -11.54
C GLY A 78 -0.83 12.98 -11.18
N ARG A 79 -0.14 11.87 -11.42
CA ARG A 79 -0.60 10.51 -11.10
C ARG A 79 0.31 9.83 -10.10
N VAL A 80 -0.27 9.11 -9.16
CA VAL A 80 0.49 8.22 -8.27
C VAL A 80 0.96 7.03 -9.09
N ILE A 81 2.26 6.94 -9.32
CA ILE A 81 2.87 5.86 -10.10
C ILE A 81 3.35 4.71 -9.21
N GLU A 82 3.74 5.01 -7.97
CA GLU A 82 4.26 4.02 -7.03
C GLU A 82 3.89 4.39 -5.60
N ARG A 83 3.71 3.36 -4.77
CA ARG A 83 3.58 3.47 -3.32
C ARG A 83 4.63 2.59 -2.69
N ILE A 84 5.45 3.16 -1.81
CA ILE A 84 6.57 2.49 -1.19
C ILE A 84 6.41 2.59 0.31
N GLU A 85 6.61 1.47 0.99
CA GLU A 85 6.59 1.37 2.43
C GLU A 85 8.02 1.23 2.95
N LEU A 86 8.38 2.08 3.91
CA LEU A 86 9.60 1.96 4.70
C LEU A 86 9.19 1.63 6.12
N VAL A 87 9.84 0.64 6.71
CA VAL A 87 9.57 0.20 8.07
C VAL A 87 10.83 0.32 8.89
N GLY A 88 10.71 0.94 10.04
CA GLY A 88 11.76 0.98 11.07
C GLY A 88 11.28 0.21 12.29
N GLU A 89 12.05 -0.77 12.71
CA GLU A 89 11.91 -1.50 13.98
C GLU A 89 12.95 -0.94 14.96
N GLU A 90 12.69 -1.02 16.26
CA GLU A 90 13.63 -0.57 17.31
C GLU A 90 14.07 0.91 17.18
N ILE A 91 13.13 1.80 16.91
CA ILE A 91 13.42 3.23 16.84
C ILE A 91 13.46 3.80 18.26
N ASP A 92 14.48 4.60 18.55
CA ASP A 92 14.60 5.32 19.82
C ASP A 92 13.33 6.16 20.05
N LYS A 93 12.63 5.91 21.16
CA LYS A 93 11.32 6.50 21.48
C LYS A 93 11.36 8.01 21.71
N GLU A 94 12.55 8.59 21.86
CA GLU A 94 12.78 10.03 22.04
C GLU A 94 12.88 10.79 20.72
N GLY A 95 12.84 10.08 19.57
CA GLY A 95 12.91 10.69 18.24
C GLY A 95 11.61 11.43 17.90
N GLU A 96 11.69 12.75 17.73
CA GLU A 96 10.62 13.54 17.13
C GLU A 96 10.32 13.05 15.71
N ASP A 97 9.06 13.09 15.28
CA ASP A 97 8.64 12.72 13.91
C ASP A 97 9.52 13.36 12.82
N GLY A 98 10.03 14.58 13.07
CA GLY A 98 10.90 15.31 12.16
C GLY A 98 12.28 14.68 11.96
N VAL A 99 12.88 14.09 13.00
CA VAL A 99 14.18 13.38 12.91
C VAL A 99 14.03 12.10 12.11
N LEU A 100 13.03 11.31 12.46
CA LEU A 100 12.72 10.06 11.75
C LEU A 100 12.44 10.31 10.27
N LEU A 101 11.60 11.30 10.00
CA LEU A 101 11.21 11.65 8.65
C LEU A 101 12.39 12.15 7.82
N GLN A 102 13.30 12.92 8.44
CA GLN A 102 14.55 13.34 7.80
C GLN A 102 15.42 12.14 7.41
N ALA A 103 15.62 11.19 8.32
CA ALA A 103 16.36 9.97 8.03
C ALA A 103 15.71 9.15 6.91
N ALA A 104 14.39 9.00 6.94
CA ALA A 104 13.63 8.31 5.89
C ALA A 104 13.76 8.99 4.53
N VAL A 105 13.69 10.33 4.46
CA VAL A 105 13.88 11.11 3.23
C VAL A 105 15.31 10.93 2.70
N GLN A 106 16.31 11.03 3.56
CA GLN A 106 17.71 10.85 3.16
C GLN A 106 17.97 9.42 2.65
N GLN A 107 17.51 8.41 3.36
CA GLN A 107 17.65 7.02 2.95
C GLN A 107 16.93 6.76 1.62
N PHE A 108 15.71 7.25 1.48
CA PHE A 108 14.89 7.07 0.27
C PHE A 108 15.56 7.64 -0.97
N TYR A 109 16.06 8.87 -0.89
CA TYR A 109 16.70 9.53 -2.03
C TYR A 109 18.21 9.22 -2.16
N SER A 110 18.78 8.39 -1.31
CA SER A 110 20.15 7.92 -1.51
C SER A 110 20.33 7.11 -2.80
N VAL A 111 19.26 6.44 -3.26
CA VAL A 111 19.25 5.54 -4.43
C VAL A 111 18.17 5.87 -5.47
N ARG A 112 17.41 6.96 -5.28
CA ARG A 112 16.26 7.31 -6.13
C ARG A 112 16.36 8.73 -6.66
N ASP A 113 15.67 8.99 -7.77
CA ASP A 113 15.56 10.31 -8.36
C ASP A 113 14.70 11.24 -7.50
N VAL A 114 15.17 12.48 -7.34
CA VAL A 114 14.53 13.49 -6.51
C VAL A 114 13.57 14.33 -7.34
N PRO A 115 12.26 14.43 -6.99
CA PRO A 115 11.31 15.31 -7.67
C PRO A 115 11.55 16.78 -7.31
N SER A 116 10.82 17.69 -7.97
CA SER A 116 10.93 19.14 -7.67
C SER A 116 10.29 19.55 -6.34
N GLU A 117 9.31 18.78 -5.87
CA GLU A 117 8.62 19.02 -4.62
C GLU A 117 8.51 17.72 -3.81
N ILE A 118 8.73 17.82 -2.51
CA ILE A 118 8.53 16.73 -1.56
C ILE A 118 7.61 17.26 -0.46
N HIS A 119 6.51 16.54 -0.22
CA HIS A 119 5.54 16.89 0.79
C HIS A 119 5.72 16.03 2.03
N VAL A 120 5.80 16.68 3.18
CA VAL A 120 6.00 16.05 4.49
C VAL A 120 4.92 16.51 5.47
N PRO A 121 4.50 15.66 6.44
CA PRO A 121 3.43 16.01 7.39
C PRO A 121 3.89 16.99 8.48
N VAL A 122 5.18 16.95 8.81
CA VAL A 122 5.84 17.82 9.79
C VAL A 122 7.14 18.36 9.20
N GLU A 123 7.65 19.47 9.75
CA GLU A 123 8.95 20.00 9.38
C GLU A 123 10.07 19.02 9.80
N LEU A 124 11.09 18.91 8.98
CA LEU A 124 12.27 18.09 9.29
C LEU A 124 13.15 18.83 10.30
N SER A 125 13.91 18.10 11.08
CA SER A 125 14.81 18.67 12.10
C SER A 125 15.85 19.63 11.53
N ASP A 126 16.38 19.34 10.32
CA ASP A 126 17.21 20.26 9.56
C ASP A 126 16.72 20.31 8.10
N GLN A 127 15.61 21.02 7.93
CA GLN A 127 14.95 21.14 6.64
C GLN A 127 15.84 21.83 5.60
N GLU A 128 16.54 22.90 5.99
CA GLU A 128 17.37 23.67 5.06
C GLU A 128 18.57 22.86 4.54
N ALA A 129 19.27 22.14 5.41
CA ALA A 129 20.36 21.28 4.97
C ALA A 129 19.87 20.14 4.09
N THR A 130 18.70 19.55 4.43
CA THR A 130 18.08 18.49 3.62
C THR A 130 17.66 19.02 2.24
N GLU A 131 17.06 20.21 2.13
CA GLU A 131 16.75 20.84 0.85
C GLU A 131 18.00 21.12 0.00
N ARG A 132 19.08 21.61 0.62
CA ARG A 132 20.35 21.84 -0.08
C ARG A 132 20.92 20.53 -0.63
N TRP A 133 20.96 19.49 0.19
CA TRP A 133 21.45 18.17 -0.20
C TRP A 133 20.61 17.57 -1.36
N LEU A 134 19.29 17.61 -1.24
CA LEU A 134 18.37 17.13 -2.29
C LEU A 134 18.54 17.93 -3.58
N SER A 135 18.69 19.26 -3.49
CA SER A 135 18.87 20.13 -4.65
C SER A 135 20.20 19.89 -5.35
N SER A 136 21.28 19.68 -4.58
CA SER A 136 22.59 19.30 -5.12
C SER A 136 22.52 17.97 -5.86
N ARG A 137 21.83 16.97 -5.27
CA ARG A 137 21.67 15.65 -5.86
C ARG A 137 20.81 15.68 -7.14
N ALA A 138 19.75 16.51 -7.16
CA ALA A 138 18.85 16.66 -8.30
C ALA A 138 19.41 17.54 -9.43
N GLY A 139 20.49 18.28 -9.18
CA GLY A 139 21.01 19.30 -10.12
C GLY A 139 20.05 20.46 -10.36
N ARG A 140 19.03 20.63 -9.50
CA ARG A 140 18.00 21.68 -9.59
C ARG A 140 17.41 21.95 -8.22
N ARG A 141 16.72 23.09 -8.08
CA ARG A 141 16.04 23.43 -6.83
C ARG A 141 14.95 22.40 -6.48
N VAL A 142 15.02 21.85 -5.28
CA VAL A 142 14.03 20.98 -4.65
C VAL A 142 13.44 21.69 -3.44
N ARG A 143 12.14 21.54 -3.21
CA ARG A 143 11.44 22.14 -2.06
C ARG A 143 10.81 21.05 -1.20
N LEU A 144 11.06 21.13 0.09
CA LEU A 144 10.32 20.40 1.12
C LEU A 144 9.14 21.28 1.60
N LEU A 145 7.95 20.76 1.54
CA LEU A 145 6.74 21.52 1.87
C LEU A 145 5.88 20.73 2.87
N THR A 146 5.28 21.47 3.82
CA THR A 146 4.26 20.94 4.72
C THR A 146 2.90 21.55 4.35
N PRO A 147 2.17 20.98 3.36
CA PRO A 147 0.93 21.53 2.85
C PRO A 147 -0.17 21.55 3.93
N LYS A 148 -0.84 22.69 4.10
CA LYS A 148 -1.91 22.86 5.10
C LYS A 148 -3.33 22.76 4.50
N ARG A 149 -3.47 22.84 3.16
CA ARG A 149 -4.79 22.87 2.47
C ARG A 149 -4.67 22.46 0.99
N GLY A 150 -5.80 22.15 0.38
CA GLY A 150 -5.91 21.84 -1.04
C GLY A 150 -5.47 20.43 -1.39
N GLU A 151 -5.26 20.17 -2.70
CA GLU A 151 -4.95 18.84 -3.24
C GLU A 151 -3.62 18.27 -2.71
N LYS A 152 -2.63 19.12 -2.46
CA LYS A 152 -1.35 18.73 -1.87
C LYS A 152 -1.53 18.17 -0.46
N ARG A 153 -2.42 18.80 0.33
CA ARG A 153 -2.77 18.31 1.66
C ARG A 153 -3.55 17.00 1.59
N ALA A 154 -4.51 16.88 0.67
CA ALA A 154 -5.29 15.65 0.50
C ALA A 154 -4.41 14.44 0.14
N LEU A 155 -3.39 14.63 -0.71
CA LEU A 155 -2.41 13.58 -1.03
C LEU A 155 -1.58 13.19 0.21
N LEU A 156 -1.14 14.19 0.97
CA LEU A 156 -0.39 13.96 2.20
C LEU A 156 -1.22 13.23 3.27
N ASP A 157 -2.49 13.62 3.45
CA ASP A 157 -3.42 12.95 4.36
C ASP A 157 -3.69 11.50 3.94
N LEU A 158 -3.71 11.24 2.64
CA LEU A 158 -3.83 9.88 2.13
C LEU A 158 -2.58 9.04 2.45
N ALA A 159 -1.38 9.59 2.25
CA ALA A 159 -0.12 8.93 2.61
C ALA A 159 -0.05 8.66 4.12
N SER A 160 -0.43 9.63 4.95
CA SER A 160 -0.43 9.49 6.41
C SER A 160 -1.43 8.44 6.89
N ARG A 161 -2.63 8.40 6.31
CA ARG A 161 -3.62 7.35 6.62
C ARG A 161 -3.12 5.96 6.23
N ASN A 162 -2.46 5.84 5.08
CA ASN A 162 -1.86 4.56 4.67
C ASN A 162 -0.73 4.14 5.61
N ALA A 163 0.09 5.08 6.08
CA ALA A 163 1.12 4.80 7.08
C ALA A 163 0.50 4.29 8.40
N SER A 164 -0.60 4.89 8.87
CA SER A 164 -1.32 4.43 10.06
C SER A 164 -1.90 3.02 9.86
N LEU A 165 -2.57 2.77 8.76
CA LEU A 165 -3.12 1.44 8.46
C LEU A 165 -2.04 0.36 8.36
N ALA A 166 -0.91 0.68 7.74
CA ALA A 166 0.22 -0.23 7.64
C ALA A 166 0.87 -0.46 9.00
N TYR A 167 0.96 0.57 9.86
CA TYR A 167 1.45 0.45 11.22
C TYR A 167 0.54 -0.48 12.05
N ASP A 168 -0.78 -0.24 12.03
CA ASP A 168 -1.74 -1.04 12.78
C ASP A 168 -1.75 -2.50 12.29
N SER A 169 -1.60 -2.72 10.99
CA SER A 169 -1.49 -4.09 10.42
C SER A 169 -0.22 -4.81 10.85
N ARG A 170 0.89 -4.09 11.06
CA ARG A 170 2.20 -4.66 11.38
C ARG A 170 2.45 -4.75 12.88
N PHE A 171 2.06 -3.73 13.64
CA PHE A 171 2.39 -3.55 15.05
C PHE A 171 1.16 -3.48 15.97
N GLY A 172 -0.07 -3.57 15.43
CA GLY A 172 -1.30 -3.58 16.20
C GLY A 172 -1.44 -4.82 17.07
N GLU A 173 -2.42 -4.83 17.98
CA GLU A 173 -2.66 -5.96 18.90
C GLU A 173 -2.80 -7.30 18.19
N ASP A 174 -3.53 -7.34 17.08
CA ASP A 174 -3.67 -8.55 16.25
C ASP A 174 -2.34 -9.04 15.69
N ALA A 175 -1.41 -8.14 15.35
CA ALA A 175 -0.09 -8.50 14.88
C ALA A 175 0.77 -9.09 16.03
N LEU A 176 0.69 -8.51 17.23
CA LEU A 176 1.37 -9.02 18.41
C LEU A 176 0.84 -10.40 18.79
N ILE A 177 -0.48 -10.60 18.77
CA ILE A 177 -1.11 -11.90 19.03
C ILE A 177 -0.62 -12.94 18.00
N ARG A 178 -0.61 -12.60 16.71
CA ARG A 178 -0.12 -13.50 15.65
C ARG A 178 1.35 -13.84 15.84
N HIS A 179 2.20 -12.86 16.15
CA HIS A 179 3.62 -13.11 16.38
C HIS A 179 3.85 -13.99 17.59
N SER A 180 3.12 -13.76 18.69
CA SER A 180 3.20 -14.62 19.89
C SER A 180 2.74 -16.05 19.60
N ALA A 181 1.68 -16.25 18.80
CA ALA A 181 1.21 -17.56 18.38
C ALA A 181 2.25 -18.32 17.54
N VAL A 182 2.92 -17.63 16.60
CA VAL A 182 3.99 -18.24 15.80
C VAL A 182 5.23 -18.58 16.66
N ALA A 183 5.56 -17.71 17.62
CA ALA A 183 6.65 -17.98 18.58
C ALA A 183 6.32 -19.17 19.49
N GLN A 184 5.08 -19.28 19.98
CA GLN A 184 4.63 -20.44 20.74
C GLN A 184 4.70 -21.73 19.90
N LEU A 185 4.28 -21.68 18.64
CA LEU A 185 4.38 -22.80 17.72
C LEU A 185 5.84 -23.26 17.53
N GLN A 186 6.78 -22.31 17.42
CA GLN A 186 8.21 -22.60 17.38
C GLN A 186 8.67 -23.39 18.60
N GLN A 187 8.26 -22.97 19.79
CA GLN A 187 8.64 -23.63 21.05
C GLN A 187 8.03 -25.03 21.16
N GLU A 188 6.73 -25.17 20.89
CA GLU A 188 6.02 -26.46 21.00
C GLU A 188 6.57 -27.50 20.00
N LEU A 189 7.00 -27.07 18.82
CA LEU A 189 7.56 -27.95 17.81
C LEU A 189 9.10 -28.09 17.89
N GLY A 190 9.77 -27.38 18.80
CA GLY A 190 11.23 -27.39 18.94
C GLY A 190 11.98 -26.90 17.70
N LEU A 191 11.42 -25.94 16.96
CA LEU A 191 12.03 -25.44 15.73
C LEU A 191 13.21 -24.51 16.03
N GLY A 192 14.32 -24.69 15.31
CA GLY A 192 15.53 -23.87 15.47
C GLY A 192 15.37 -22.41 15.00
N VAL A 193 14.36 -22.13 14.17
CA VAL A 193 14.06 -20.80 13.63
C VAL A 193 12.56 -20.54 13.67
N LEU A 194 12.17 -19.26 13.74
CA LEU A 194 10.76 -18.86 13.72
C LEU A 194 10.12 -19.27 12.38
N PRO A 195 8.99 -20.02 12.38
CA PRO A 195 8.32 -20.48 11.18
C PRO A 195 7.48 -19.33 10.56
N ARG A 196 8.15 -18.42 9.85
CA ARG A 196 7.49 -17.27 9.21
C ARG A 196 6.55 -17.68 8.09
N ARG A 197 6.85 -18.79 7.40
CA ARG A 197 6.00 -19.35 6.35
C ARG A 197 5.62 -20.77 6.70
N ILE A 198 4.33 -21.02 6.70
CA ILE A 198 3.74 -22.33 6.99
C ILE A 198 2.84 -22.68 5.82
N GLU A 199 3.04 -23.86 5.24
CA GLU A 199 2.21 -24.40 4.18
C GLU A 199 1.51 -25.66 4.68
N CYS A 200 0.20 -25.73 4.46
CA CYS A 200 -0.57 -26.93 4.79
C CYS A 200 -1.19 -27.49 3.50
N PHE A 201 -1.04 -28.80 3.32
CA PHE A 201 -1.56 -29.53 2.19
C PHE A 201 -2.66 -30.47 2.67
N ASP A 202 -3.81 -30.40 2.01
CA ASP A 202 -4.88 -31.37 2.14
C ASP A 202 -5.02 -32.15 0.84
N ILE A 203 -5.07 -33.48 0.94
CA ILE A 203 -5.26 -34.36 -0.22
C ILE A 203 -6.52 -35.17 0.01
N SER A 204 -7.51 -34.89 -0.79
CA SER A 204 -8.83 -35.53 -0.71
C SER A 204 -9.12 -36.33 -1.98
N THR A 205 -9.61 -37.56 -1.80
CA THR A 205 -10.00 -38.43 -2.92
C THR A 205 -11.53 -38.49 -3.00
N ILE A 206 -12.09 -38.07 -4.13
CA ILE A 206 -13.52 -38.09 -4.37
C ILE A 206 -13.90 -39.46 -4.95
N GLN A 207 -14.74 -40.21 -4.23
CA GLN A 207 -15.26 -41.53 -4.65
C GLN A 207 -14.19 -42.55 -5.10
N GLY A 208 -12.95 -42.39 -4.62
CA GLY A 208 -11.86 -43.35 -4.91
C GLY A 208 -11.18 -43.24 -6.26
N SER A 209 -11.56 -42.29 -7.12
CA SER A 209 -10.99 -42.14 -8.47
C SER A 209 -10.31 -40.77 -8.71
N ASP A 210 -10.85 -39.69 -8.18
CA ASP A 210 -10.30 -38.36 -8.44
C ASP A 210 -9.65 -37.79 -7.17
N THR A 211 -8.34 -37.56 -7.25
CA THR A 211 -7.57 -37.00 -6.15
C THR A 211 -7.39 -35.50 -6.37
N VAL A 212 -7.76 -34.69 -5.40
CA VAL A 212 -7.59 -33.23 -5.43
C VAL A 212 -6.71 -32.83 -4.26
N GLY A 213 -5.67 -32.04 -4.56
CA GLY A 213 -4.81 -31.44 -3.56
C GLY A 213 -5.16 -29.97 -3.36
N ALA A 214 -5.20 -29.51 -2.12
CA ALA A 214 -5.31 -28.09 -1.78
C ALA A 214 -4.11 -27.66 -0.93
N MET A 215 -3.57 -26.49 -1.23
CA MET A 215 -2.51 -25.87 -0.42
C MET A 215 -3.01 -24.54 0.13
N VAL A 216 -2.85 -24.36 1.43
CA VAL A 216 -3.07 -23.08 2.11
C VAL A 216 -1.74 -22.56 2.64
N VAL A 217 -1.60 -21.24 2.67
CA VAL A 217 -0.36 -20.57 3.07
C VAL A 217 -0.65 -19.60 4.20
N CYS A 218 0.19 -19.66 5.23
CA CYS A 218 0.23 -18.69 6.34
C CYS A 218 1.63 -18.06 6.38
N GLU A 219 1.70 -16.73 6.33
CA GLU A 219 2.94 -15.97 6.48
C GLU A 219 2.82 -15.03 7.69
N ASP A 220 3.82 -15.07 8.58
CA ASP A 220 3.86 -14.27 9.81
C ASP A 220 2.55 -14.36 10.62
N GLY A 221 1.94 -15.55 10.69
CA GLY A 221 0.68 -15.80 11.37
C GLY A 221 -0.58 -15.34 10.63
N GLN A 222 -0.47 -14.93 9.37
CA GLN A 222 -1.58 -14.47 8.53
C GLN A 222 -1.83 -15.39 7.34
N LEU A 223 -3.10 -15.77 7.14
CA LEU A 223 -3.48 -16.58 5.98
C LEU A 223 -3.40 -15.77 4.67
N GLN A 224 -2.55 -16.21 3.74
CA GLN A 224 -2.30 -15.57 2.45
C GLN A 224 -3.17 -16.20 1.37
N ARG A 225 -4.43 -15.83 1.29
CA ARG A 225 -5.41 -16.43 0.36
C ARG A 225 -5.02 -16.32 -1.12
N SER A 226 -4.26 -15.30 -1.50
CA SER A 226 -3.74 -15.12 -2.86
C SER A 226 -2.71 -16.18 -3.27
N GLN A 227 -2.11 -16.86 -2.29
CA GLN A 227 -1.11 -17.91 -2.50
C GLN A 227 -1.69 -19.33 -2.42
N TYR A 228 -2.99 -19.48 -2.17
CA TYR A 228 -3.65 -20.78 -2.16
C TYR A 228 -3.60 -21.44 -3.54
N ARG A 229 -3.40 -22.73 -3.57
CA ARG A 229 -3.35 -23.53 -4.80
C ARG A 229 -4.28 -24.73 -4.71
N LYS A 230 -4.79 -25.12 -5.86
CA LYS A 230 -5.49 -26.42 -6.09
C LYS A 230 -4.68 -27.18 -7.12
N TYR A 231 -4.52 -28.47 -6.88
CA TYR A 231 -3.79 -29.43 -7.72
C TYR A 231 -4.70 -30.53 -8.20
#